data_acbf1a4a59e097112dbdb596f1eed940
#
_entry.id   acbf1a4a59e097112dbdb596f1eed940
#
_cell.length_a   1.000
_cell.length_b   1.000
_cell.length_c   1.000
_cell.angle_alpha   90.00
_cell.angle_beta   90.00
_cell.angle_gamma   90.00
#
_symmetry.space_group_name_H-M   'P 1'
#
loop_
_entity.id
_entity.type
_entity.pdbx_description
1 polymer ?
#
loop_
_entity_poly.entity_id
_entity_poly.type
_entity_poly.pdbx_seq_one_letter_code
_entity_poly.pdbx_strand_id
1 'polypeptide(L)'
;MGDADTPGPETAGNPTRRAVLRRGGALAAATGSVALAGCAGRETGGPGADGDGSADPPLIAHRGFAAEHPENTVAAIEAATAAVDRIELDVRRCGTGELVAFHDPTLDRVTGAAGRVSETPYERLANLSVEGSGEPVPTLADALDAVPADAWVMLDLKERGVAADAVETALNRPHGLAVTADTPATIEAVRAVDADVPIIYGVRESIPARLLRPLIPAGIGGLGLPRWAYPPQDVAGMIETASGLGCAAVSPRYELCLRTDLVSRARDADLRVLPWTVGSVGEYEAVAAAGADAVVSDVSRGPGEG
;
A
#
# COMPACT_ATOMS: atom_id res chain seq x y z
N MET A 1 64.00 -43.40 -23.67
CA MET A 1 63.37 -44.50 -23.05
C MET A 1 62.46 -43.91 -22.00
N GLY A 2 61.25 -43.77 -22.27
CA GLY A 2 60.05 -44.38 -22.52
C GLY A 2 59.01 -43.51 -21.98
N ASP A 3 58.21 -43.13 -22.89
CA ASP A 3 56.92 -42.50 -22.82
C ASP A 3 55.95 -43.06 -21.77
N ALA A 4 55.12 -42.22 -21.21
CA ALA A 4 53.74 -42.56 -20.86
C ALA A 4 52.89 -41.31 -20.82
N ASP A 5 52.07 -41.21 -21.83
CA ASP A 5 50.96 -40.32 -22.12
C ASP A 5 49.83 -40.51 -21.08
N THR A 6 49.27 -39.45 -20.58
CA THR A 6 48.03 -39.50 -19.80
C THR A 6 47.07 -38.39 -20.25
N PRO A 7 45.89 -38.68 -20.74
CA PRO A 7 44.93 -37.68 -21.25
C PRO A 7 44.19 -36.97 -20.09
N GLY A 8 43.99 -35.65 -20.25
CA GLY A 8 43.22 -34.81 -19.36
C GLY A 8 41.70 -34.96 -19.58
N PRO A 9 40.85 -34.52 -18.64
CA PRO A 9 39.41 -34.69 -18.72
C PRO A 9 38.73 -33.63 -19.62
N GLU A 10 37.76 -34.11 -20.38
CA GLU A 10 36.89 -33.38 -21.30
C GLU A 10 36.03 -32.34 -20.59
N THR A 11 35.95 -31.16 -21.18
CA THR A 11 35.03 -30.10 -20.84
C THR A 11 33.63 -30.41 -21.42
N ALA A 12 32.65 -30.59 -20.57
CA ALA A 12 31.25 -30.71 -20.98
C ALA A 12 30.66 -29.36 -21.45
N GLY A 13 30.19 -29.36 -22.68
CA GLY A 13 29.63 -28.19 -23.34
C GLY A 13 28.20 -27.86 -22.88
N ASN A 14 27.92 -26.59 -22.84
CA ASN A 14 26.64 -25.96 -22.55
C ASN A 14 25.69 -26.09 -23.78
N PRO A 15 24.43 -26.50 -23.65
CA PRO A 15 23.51 -26.59 -24.79
C PRO A 15 22.87 -25.25 -25.09
N THR A 16 23.06 -24.83 -26.33
CA THR A 16 22.50 -23.68 -27.01
C THR A 16 20.98 -23.74 -27.19
N ARG A 17 20.39 -22.55 -27.14
CA ARG A 17 19.01 -22.21 -27.49
C ARG A 17 18.58 -22.82 -28.82
N ARG A 18 17.44 -23.52 -28.82
CA ARG A 18 16.73 -23.92 -30.04
C ARG A 18 15.52 -23.03 -30.30
N ALA A 19 15.58 -22.36 -31.47
CA ALA A 19 14.46 -21.64 -32.05
C ALA A 19 13.34 -22.63 -32.42
N VAL A 20 12.08 -22.26 -32.17
CA VAL A 20 10.90 -22.97 -32.66
C VAL A 20 10.26 -22.17 -33.77
N LEU A 21 10.18 -22.84 -34.91
CA LEU A 21 9.60 -22.36 -36.17
C LEU A 21 8.07 -22.20 -36.08
N ARG A 22 7.59 -21.12 -36.67
CA ARG A 22 6.19 -20.90 -37.07
C ARG A 22 5.73 -21.96 -38.08
N ARG A 23 4.55 -22.52 -37.87
CA ARG A 23 3.70 -23.09 -38.92
C ARG A 23 2.31 -22.53 -38.79
N GLY A 24 1.90 -21.81 -39.81
CA GLY A 24 0.54 -21.36 -40.02
C GLY A 24 -0.31 -22.53 -40.57
N GLY A 25 -1.59 -22.53 -40.25
CA GLY A 25 -2.62 -23.42 -40.80
C GLY A 25 -3.99 -22.84 -40.51
N ALA A 26 -4.79 -22.68 -41.58
CA ALA A 26 -6.04 -21.96 -41.61
C ALA A 26 -7.26 -22.80 -41.27
N LEU A 27 -8.30 -22.10 -40.81
CA LEU A 27 -9.76 -22.33 -40.86
C LEU A 27 -10.36 -23.73 -40.68
N ALA A 28 -11.22 -23.85 -39.67
CA ALA A 28 -12.61 -24.37 -39.87
C ALA A 28 -13.49 -23.91 -38.70
N ALA A 29 -14.62 -23.27 -39.04
CA ALA A 29 -15.66 -22.90 -38.09
C ALA A 29 -16.43 -24.16 -37.68
N ALA A 30 -16.60 -24.38 -36.37
CA ALA A 30 -17.59 -25.30 -35.82
C ALA A 30 -18.22 -24.64 -34.58
N THR A 31 -19.51 -24.33 -34.71
CA THR A 31 -20.38 -23.91 -33.61
C THR A 31 -20.58 -25.09 -32.65
N GLY A 32 -19.99 -25.01 -31.48
CA GLY A 32 -20.23 -25.97 -30.41
C GLY A 32 -20.21 -25.22 -29.08
N SER A 33 -21.39 -25.11 -28.44
CA SER A 33 -21.55 -24.60 -27.10
C SER A 33 -20.80 -25.52 -26.13
N VAL A 34 -19.65 -25.11 -25.66
CA VAL A 34 -18.95 -25.80 -24.56
C VAL A 34 -19.18 -24.93 -23.31
N ALA A 35 -19.90 -25.53 -22.36
CA ALA A 35 -20.01 -25.00 -21.01
C ALA A 35 -18.60 -24.91 -20.41
N LEU A 36 -18.09 -23.72 -20.19
CA LEU A 36 -16.88 -23.44 -19.45
C LEU A 36 -17.15 -23.70 -17.97
N ALA A 37 -16.70 -24.87 -17.49
CA ALA A 37 -16.51 -25.12 -16.08
C ALA A 37 -15.52 -24.08 -15.53
N GLY A 38 -15.95 -23.38 -14.45
CA GLY A 38 -15.23 -22.23 -13.92
C GLY A 38 -13.80 -22.53 -13.50
N CYS A 39 -12.88 -21.76 -14.05
CA CYS A 39 -11.69 -21.35 -13.32
C CYS A 39 -12.20 -20.44 -12.20
N ALA A 40 -12.01 -20.85 -10.96
CA ALA A 40 -12.16 -19.96 -9.80
C ALA A 40 -11.11 -18.85 -9.94
N GLY A 41 -11.50 -17.78 -10.58
CA GLY A 41 -10.72 -16.54 -10.60
C GLY A 41 -10.64 -16.07 -9.15
N ARG A 42 -9.41 -15.82 -8.71
CA ARG A 42 -9.11 -15.11 -7.49
C ARG A 42 -9.87 -13.78 -7.62
N GLU A 43 -10.91 -13.60 -6.83
CA GLU A 43 -11.59 -12.32 -6.76
C GLU A 43 -10.60 -11.33 -6.15
N THR A 44 -10.01 -10.51 -7.00
CA THR A 44 -9.21 -9.35 -6.57
C THR A 44 -10.20 -8.29 -6.11
N GLY A 45 -10.74 -8.47 -4.90
CA GLY A 45 -11.48 -7.45 -4.20
C GLY A 45 -10.54 -6.31 -3.90
N GLY A 46 -10.45 -5.33 -4.81
CA GLY A 46 -9.71 -4.11 -4.56
C GLY A 46 -10.40 -3.32 -3.44
N PRO A 47 -9.70 -2.36 -2.78
CA PRO A 47 -10.25 -1.56 -1.70
C PRO A 47 -11.56 -0.89 -2.14
N GLY A 48 -12.68 -1.21 -1.48
CA GLY A 48 -14.00 -0.61 -1.74
C GLY A 48 -14.86 -1.27 -2.83
N ALA A 49 -14.71 -2.57 -3.12
CA ALA A 49 -15.52 -3.28 -4.14
C ALA A 49 -17.00 -3.47 -3.76
N ASP A 50 -17.42 -3.23 -2.51
CA ASP A 50 -18.73 -3.59 -1.97
C ASP A 50 -19.73 -2.40 -1.86
N GLY A 51 -19.47 -1.29 -2.57
CA GLY A 51 -20.30 -0.11 -2.48
C GLY A 51 -21.59 -0.18 -3.32
N ASP A 52 -22.67 -0.72 -2.77
CA ASP A 52 -23.99 -0.16 -3.06
C ASP A 52 -24.09 1.16 -2.26
N GLY A 53 -24.55 2.23 -2.85
CA GLY A 53 -24.42 3.62 -2.38
C GLY A 53 -25.15 3.99 -1.07
N SER A 54 -25.19 3.09 -0.07
CA SER A 54 -25.86 3.30 1.21
C SER A 54 -25.09 2.79 2.45
N ALA A 55 -23.98 2.08 2.29
CA ALA A 55 -23.17 1.62 3.41
C ALA A 55 -22.03 2.62 3.74
N ASP A 56 -21.71 2.75 5.02
CA ASP A 56 -20.56 3.54 5.47
C ASP A 56 -19.24 3.02 4.84
N PRO A 57 -18.33 3.89 4.42
CA PRO A 57 -17.08 3.45 3.81
C PRO A 57 -16.25 2.60 4.78
N PRO A 58 -15.68 1.45 4.35
CA PRO A 58 -14.90 0.60 5.22
C PRO A 58 -13.66 1.31 5.76
N LEU A 59 -13.26 0.97 7.00
CA LEU A 59 -12.03 1.43 7.60
C LEU A 59 -10.84 0.61 7.12
N ILE A 60 -9.71 1.29 6.93
CA ILE A 60 -8.40 0.71 6.76
C ILE A 60 -7.57 1.11 7.98
N ALA A 61 -7.13 0.14 8.77
CA ALA A 61 -6.38 0.41 9.99
C ALA A 61 -4.97 0.96 9.65
N HIS A 62 -4.77 2.26 9.78
CA HIS A 62 -3.51 2.93 9.51
C HIS A 62 -2.46 2.48 10.51
N ARG A 63 -1.43 1.77 10.06
CA ARG A 63 -0.37 1.16 10.89
C ARG A 63 -0.90 0.28 12.03
N GLY A 64 -2.10 -0.28 11.88
CA GLY A 64 -2.77 -1.03 12.93
C GLY A 64 -3.51 -0.17 13.96
N PHE A 65 -4.11 0.96 13.54
CA PHE A 65 -4.74 1.98 14.41
C PHE A 65 -3.74 2.66 15.33
N ALA A 66 -2.86 3.46 14.77
CA ALA A 66 -1.72 4.09 15.44
C ALA A 66 -2.06 5.01 16.64
N ALA A 67 -3.30 5.44 16.81
CA ALA A 67 -3.73 6.18 18.00
C ALA A 67 -4.12 5.24 19.19
N GLU A 68 -4.26 3.94 18.95
CA GLU A 68 -4.74 2.95 19.92
C GLU A 68 -3.68 1.89 20.24
N HIS A 69 -2.79 1.61 19.28
CA HIS A 69 -1.78 0.56 19.36
C HIS A 69 -0.41 1.07 18.90
N PRO A 70 0.70 0.44 19.32
CA PRO A 70 2.05 0.82 18.85
C PRO A 70 2.19 0.56 17.36
N GLU A 71 2.39 1.64 16.58
CA GLU A 71 2.31 1.63 15.13
C GLU A 71 3.17 0.56 14.45
N ASN A 72 2.65 -0.08 13.39
CA ASN A 72 3.38 -1.04 12.56
C ASN A 72 3.96 -2.27 13.31
N THR A 73 3.46 -2.61 14.50
CA THR A 73 3.87 -3.81 15.25
C THR A 73 2.95 -5.01 14.98
N VAL A 74 3.44 -6.22 15.29
CA VAL A 74 2.62 -7.44 15.19
C VAL A 74 1.39 -7.34 16.09
N ALA A 75 1.55 -6.85 17.33
CA ALA A 75 0.42 -6.67 18.26
C ALA A 75 -0.64 -5.69 17.73
N ALA A 76 -0.22 -4.59 17.08
CA ALA A 76 -1.14 -3.66 16.44
C ALA A 76 -1.90 -4.30 15.27
N ILE A 77 -1.21 -5.11 14.44
CA ILE A 77 -1.81 -5.84 13.32
C ILE A 77 -2.88 -6.81 13.83
N GLU A 78 -2.55 -7.63 14.83
CA GLU A 78 -3.49 -8.61 15.41
C GLU A 78 -4.71 -7.93 16.04
N ALA A 79 -4.51 -6.83 16.79
CA ALA A 79 -5.60 -6.07 17.38
C ALA A 79 -6.49 -5.41 16.33
N ALA A 80 -5.90 -4.78 15.29
CA ALA A 80 -6.63 -4.13 14.23
C ALA A 80 -7.43 -5.12 13.37
N THR A 81 -6.83 -6.25 13.01
CA THR A 81 -7.49 -7.26 12.17
C THR A 81 -8.57 -8.06 12.91
N ALA A 82 -8.63 -7.97 14.25
CA ALA A 82 -9.78 -8.46 15.02
C ALA A 82 -11.02 -7.52 14.90
N ALA A 83 -10.83 -6.26 14.52
CA ALA A 83 -11.89 -5.27 14.38
C ALA A 83 -12.28 -4.99 12.91
N VAL A 84 -11.32 -5.01 12.00
CA VAL A 84 -11.52 -4.73 10.56
C VAL A 84 -10.76 -5.71 9.68
N ASP A 85 -11.20 -5.87 8.44
CA ASP A 85 -10.57 -6.77 7.45
C ASP A 85 -9.51 -6.07 6.58
N ARG A 86 -9.16 -4.81 6.86
CA ARG A 86 -8.24 -4.00 6.05
C ARG A 86 -7.21 -3.30 6.91
N ILE A 87 -5.95 -3.44 6.53
CA ILE A 87 -4.83 -2.83 7.25
C ILE A 87 -3.86 -2.13 6.30
N GLU A 88 -3.29 -1.02 6.74
CA GLU A 88 -2.19 -0.35 6.06
C GLU A 88 -0.90 -0.55 6.83
N LEU A 89 0.22 -0.78 6.11
CA LEU A 89 1.55 -0.98 6.66
C LEU A 89 2.59 -0.18 5.86
N ASP A 90 3.45 0.53 6.57
CA ASP A 90 4.58 1.27 5.99
C ASP A 90 5.78 0.34 5.71
N VAL A 91 6.42 0.48 4.56
CA VAL A 91 7.55 -0.38 4.18
C VAL A 91 8.83 0.42 3.98
N ARG A 92 9.89 0.01 4.69
CA ARG A 92 11.26 0.49 4.53
C ARG A 92 12.26 -0.65 4.46
N ARG A 93 13.48 -0.33 4.03
CA ARG A 93 14.63 -1.24 4.07
C ARG A 93 15.57 -0.84 5.18
N CYS A 94 15.99 -1.81 6.00
CA CYS A 94 17.00 -1.59 7.04
C CYS A 94 18.44 -1.72 6.52
N GLY A 95 19.44 -1.45 7.38
CA GLY A 95 20.84 -1.41 7.01
C GLY A 95 21.44 -2.74 6.55
N THR A 96 20.86 -3.86 6.93
CA THR A 96 21.28 -5.23 6.52
C THR A 96 20.47 -5.75 5.33
N GLY A 97 19.46 -4.98 4.85
CA GLY A 97 18.74 -5.27 3.62
C GLY A 97 17.34 -5.83 3.78
N GLU A 98 16.94 -6.23 4.99
CA GLU A 98 15.58 -6.71 5.28
C GLU A 98 14.56 -5.58 5.11
N LEU A 99 13.37 -5.93 4.63
CA LEU A 99 12.22 -5.04 4.67
C LEU A 99 11.59 -5.08 6.06
N VAL A 100 11.26 -3.92 6.59
CA VAL A 100 10.67 -3.73 7.93
C VAL A 100 9.39 -2.91 7.83
N ALA A 101 8.43 -3.16 8.72
CA ALA A 101 7.27 -2.32 8.88
C ALA A 101 7.65 -1.09 9.73
N PHE A 102 7.85 0.08 9.06
CA PHE A 102 8.32 1.30 9.73
C PHE A 102 8.04 2.54 8.89
N HIS A 103 7.50 3.60 9.53
CA HIS A 103 7.11 4.81 8.80
C HIS A 103 8.26 5.79 8.54
N ASP A 104 8.99 6.21 9.57
CA ASP A 104 9.96 7.31 9.48
C ASP A 104 11.30 6.87 8.88
N PRO A 105 12.08 7.79 8.27
CA PRO A 105 13.42 7.47 7.86
C PRO A 105 14.40 7.35 9.05
N THR A 106 14.00 7.80 10.25
CA THR A 106 14.78 7.79 11.49
C THR A 106 14.04 7.09 12.62
N LEU A 107 14.76 6.62 13.63
CA LEU A 107 14.25 5.77 14.71
C LEU A 107 13.62 6.55 15.86
N ASP A 108 13.97 7.83 16.02
CA ASP A 108 13.81 8.62 17.24
C ASP A 108 12.35 8.78 17.69
N ARG A 109 11.41 9.01 16.77
CA ARG A 109 10.02 9.28 17.12
C ARG A 109 9.35 8.11 17.85
N VAL A 110 9.48 6.91 17.30
CA VAL A 110 8.74 5.75 17.81
C VAL A 110 9.56 4.80 18.67
N THR A 111 10.92 4.88 18.64
CA THR A 111 11.75 3.99 19.47
C THR A 111 12.59 4.72 20.51
N GLY A 112 12.67 6.04 20.44
CA GLY A 112 13.57 6.83 21.27
C GLY A 112 15.06 6.62 20.99
N ALA A 113 15.43 5.74 20.05
CA ALA A 113 16.80 5.51 19.65
C ALA A 113 17.22 6.48 18.54
N ALA A 114 18.50 6.90 18.51
CA ALA A 114 19.01 7.70 17.41
C ALA A 114 19.50 6.82 16.27
N GLY A 115 19.31 7.29 15.03
CA GLY A 115 19.82 6.66 13.81
C GLY A 115 18.82 6.64 12.68
N ARG A 116 19.29 6.22 11.49
CA ARG A 116 18.46 6.03 10.30
C ARG A 116 18.13 4.54 10.15
N VAL A 117 16.90 4.24 9.75
CA VAL A 117 16.48 2.85 9.48
C VAL A 117 17.39 2.19 8.45
N SER A 118 17.69 2.90 7.35
CA SER A 118 18.55 2.41 6.26
C SER A 118 20.02 2.17 6.63
N GLU A 119 20.46 2.64 7.80
CA GLU A 119 21.85 2.47 8.31
C GLU A 119 21.90 1.55 9.54
N THR A 120 20.74 1.09 10.03
CA THR A 120 20.64 0.27 11.25
C THR A 120 20.43 -1.19 10.87
N PRO A 121 21.30 -2.12 11.35
CA PRO A 121 21.10 -3.56 11.14
C PRO A 121 19.79 -4.05 11.77
N TYR A 122 19.15 -5.04 11.14
CA TYR A 122 17.88 -5.59 11.63
C TYR A 122 17.98 -6.14 13.06
N GLU A 123 19.08 -6.81 13.41
CA GLU A 123 19.32 -7.29 14.76
C GLU A 123 19.14 -6.19 15.83
N ARG A 124 19.57 -4.96 15.52
CA ARG A 124 19.35 -3.82 16.44
C ARG A 124 17.89 -3.39 16.44
N LEU A 125 17.22 -3.31 15.25
CA LEU A 125 15.81 -2.94 15.16
C LEU A 125 14.90 -3.89 15.93
N ALA A 126 15.15 -5.19 15.84
CA ALA A 126 14.43 -6.24 16.54
C ALA A 126 14.57 -6.17 18.10
N ASN A 127 15.51 -5.37 18.60
CA ASN A 127 15.70 -5.15 20.04
C ASN A 127 15.22 -3.76 20.50
N LEU A 128 14.64 -2.94 19.61
CA LEU A 128 14.04 -1.65 19.96
C LEU A 128 12.56 -1.85 20.30
N SER A 129 12.11 -1.16 21.34
CA SER A 129 10.69 -1.12 21.70
C SER A 129 9.98 0.01 20.96
N VAL A 130 8.95 -0.30 20.20
CA VAL A 130 8.10 0.68 19.52
C VAL A 130 7.20 1.35 20.58
N GLU A 131 7.30 2.67 20.71
CA GLU A 131 6.50 3.50 21.63
C GLU A 131 6.53 3.03 23.10
N GLY A 132 7.60 2.34 23.50
CA GLY A 132 7.79 1.83 24.87
C GLY A 132 6.87 0.65 25.23
N SER A 133 6.20 0.06 24.27
CA SER A 133 5.24 -1.05 24.45
C SER A 133 5.89 -2.40 24.79
N GLY A 134 7.17 -2.55 24.49
CA GLY A 134 7.86 -3.83 24.50
C GLY A 134 7.84 -4.56 23.15
N GLU A 135 6.99 -4.14 22.20
CA GLU A 135 6.90 -4.69 20.85
C GLU A 135 8.12 -4.28 20.01
N PRO A 136 8.79 -5.23 19.34
CA PRO A 136 9.92 -4.92 18.44
C PRO A 136 9.44 -4.33 17.11
N VAL A 137 10.38 -3.77 16.34
CA VAL A 137 10.16 -3.47 14.91
C VAL A 137 10.13 -4.80 14.14
N PRO A 138 9.01 -5.20 13.50
CA PRO A 138 8.94 -6.46 12.78
C PRO A 138 9.56 -6.34 11.39
N THR A 139 10.00 -7.47 10.82
CA THR A 139 10.19 -7.55 9.39
C THR A 139 8.85 -7.43 8.67
N LEU A 140 8.86 -7.02 7.39
CA LEU A 140 7.64 -7.04 6.58
C LEU A 140 7.06 -8.46 6.50
N ALA A 141 7.92 -9.48 6.47
CA ALA A 141 7.49 -10.88 6.45
C ALA A 141 6.70 -11.25 7.71
N ASP A 142 7.24 -10.95 8.91
CA ASP A 142 6.57 -11.23 10.18
C ASP A 142 5.27 -10.42 10.31
N ALA A 143 5.28 -9.16 9.88
CA ALA A 143 4.09 -8.31 9.86
C ALA A 143 2.97 -8.89 8.98
N LEU A 144 3.32 -9.34 7.76
CA LEU A 144 2.36 -9.96 6.84
C LEU A 144 1.89 -11.35 7.30
N ASP A 145 2.73 -12.11 8.01
CA ASP A 145 2.35 -13.41 8.56
C ASP A 145 1.34 -13.28 9.72
N ALA A 146 1.27 -12.11 10.37
CA ALA A 146 0.27 -11.79 11.39
C ALA A 146 -1.08 -11.36 10.79
N VAL A 147 -1.16 -11.07 9.50
CA VAL A 147 -2.42 -10.69 8.83
C VAL A 147 -3.24 -11.94 8.49
N PRO A 148 -4.54 -12.01 8.84
CA PRO A 148 -5.43 -13.10 8.44
C PRO A 148 -5.52 -13.29 6.92
N ALA A 149 -5.74 -14.54 6.50
CA ALA A 149 -5.75 -14.93 5.09
C ALA A 149 -6.87 -14.28 4.25
N ASP A 150 -7.96 -13.91 4.89
CA ASP A 150 -9.14 -13.27 4.31
C ASP A 150 -9.12 -11.73 4.43
N ALA A 151 -8.09 -11.17 5.09
CA ALA A 151 -7.91 -9.74 5.21
C ALA A 151 -7.24 -9.14 3.96
N TRP A 152 -7.18 -7.82 3.92
CA TRP A 152 -6.60 -7.05 2.83
C TRP A 152 -5.52 -6.09 3.35
N VAL A 153 -4.39 -6.06 2.66
CA VAL A 153 -3.22 -5.24 3.06
C VAL A 153 -2.96 -4.15 2.03
N MET A 154 -2.78 -2.94 2.51
CA MET A 154 -2.27 -1.79 1.77
C MET A 154 -0.83 -1.52 2.19
N LEU A 155 0.13 -1.75 1.30
CA LEU A 155 1.54 -1.42 1.57
C LEU A 155 1.86 0.00 1.12
N ASP A 156 2.28 0.86 2.04
CA ASP A 156 2.80 2.19 1.73
C ASP A 156 4.33 2.16 1.58
N LEU A 157 4.80 2.30 0.35
CA LEU A 157 6.21 2.22 0.00
C LEU A 157 6.92 3.55 0.25
N LYS A 158 7.61 3.64 1.39
CA LYS A 158 8.22 4.90 1.87
C LYS A 158 9.50 5.30 1.15
N GLU A 159 10.07 4.40 0.35
CA GLU A 159 11.33 4.69 -0.34
C GLU A 159 11.45 3.95 -1.67
N ARG A 160 12.34 4.49 -2.52
CA ARG A 160 12.62 3.88 -3.81
C ARG A 160 13.41 2.58 -3.64
N GLY A 161 13.14 1.61 -4.50
CA GLY A 161 13.89 0.36 -4.55
C GLY A 161 13.40 -0.73 -3.59
N VAL A 162 12.29 -0.50 -2.85
CA VAL A 162 11.65 -1.56 -2.04
C VAL A 162 10.49 -2.24 -2.77
N ALA A 163 10.00 -1.65 -3.87
CA ALA A 163 8.77 -2.05 -4.52
C ALA A 163 8.76 -3.53 -4.94
N ALA A 164 9.80 -4.00 -5.62
CA ALA A 164 9.86 -5.38 -6.09
C ALA A 164 9.84 -6.37 -4.92
N ASP A 165 10.75 -6.21 -3.97
CA ASP A 165 10.88 -7.13 -2.82
C ASP A 165 9.63 -7.09 -1.91
N ALA A 166 9.01 -5.91 -1.75
CA ALA A 166 7.79 -5.77 -0.95
C ALA A 166 6.60 -6.49 -1.59
N VAL A 167 6.38 -6.29 -2.90
CA VAL A 167 5.31 -6.93 -3.66
C VAL A 167 5.53 -8.45 -3.71
N GLU A 168 6.72 -8.92 -4.05
CA GLU A 168 7.05 -10.36 -4.04
C GLU A 168 6.83 -10.98 -2.66
N THR A 169 7.22 -10.28 -1.57
CA THR A 169 7.00 -10.74 -0.20
C THR A 169 5.51 -10.87 0.10
N ALA A 170 4.67 -9.91 -0.32
CA ALA A 170 3.23 -9.93 -0.08
C ALA A 170 2.49 -10.95 -0.95
N LEU A 171 2.84 -11.10 -2.23
CA LEU A 171 2.21 -12.06 -3.15
C LEU A 171 2.40 -13.52 -2.75
N ASN A 172 3.41 -13.83 -1.92
CA ASN A 172 3.61 -15.16 -1.34
C ASN A 172 2.64 -15.49 -0.19
N ARG A 173 1.68 -14.62 0.10
CA ARG A 173 0.68 -14.75 1.17
C ARG A 173 -0.75 -14.75 0.62
N PRO A 174 -1.72 -15.34 1.34
CA PRO A 174 -3.08 -15.53 0.80
C PRO A 174 -3.95 -14.26 0.81
N HIS A 175 -3.64 -13.27 1.66
CA HIS A 175 -4.44 -12.06 1.81
C HIS A 175 -4.46 -11.19 0.54
N GLY A 176 -5.46 -10.30 0.42
CA GLY A 176 -5.52 -9.32 -0.64
C GLY A 176 -4.41 -8.28 -0.53
N LEU A 177 -3.98 -7.71 -1.66
CA LEU A 177 -2.89 -6.72 -1.72
C LEU A 177 -3.30 -5.50 -2.53
N ALA A 178 -2.95 -4.32 -2.05
CA ALA A 178 -2.73 -3.14 -2.88
C ALA A 178 -1.48 -2.39 -2.40
N VAL A 179 -1.00 -1.48 -3.24
CA VAL A 179 0.23 -0.72 -2.96
C VAL A 179 -0.05 0.77 -3.10
N THR A 180 0.34 1.55 -2.10
CA THR A 180 0.37 3.00 -2.18
C THR A 180 1.74 3.46 -2.65
N ALA A 181 1.74 4.26 -3.71
CA ALA A 181 2.94 4.84 -4.29
C ALA A 181 2.69 6.28 -4.76
N ASP A 182 3.69 7.13 -4.60
CA ASP A 182 3.61 8.57 -4.89
C ASP A 182 4.47 9.03 -6.07
N THR A 183 5.19 8.10 -6.72
CA THR A 183 6.02 8.40 -7.89
C THR A 183 5.79 7.42 -9.04
N PRO A 184 5.85 7.90 -10.31
CA PRO A 184 5.76 7.02 -11.47
C PRO A 184 6.76 5.87 -11.45
N ALA A 185 8.00 6.13 -11.04
CA ALA A 185 9.04 5.11 -10.99
C ALA A 185 8.74 3.96 -10.00
N THR A 186 8.11 4.28 -8.85
CA THR A 186 7.68 3.25 -7.89
C THR A 186 6.51 2.45 -8.46
N ILE A 187 5.55 3.11 -9.11
CA ILE A 187 4.40 2.48 -9.76
C ILE A 187 4.86 1.52 -10.87
N GLU A 188 5.79 1.96 -11.73
CA GLU A 188 6.37 1.11 -12.76
C GLU A 188 7.10 -0.10 -12.18
N ALA A 189 7.83 0.07 -11.06
CA ALA A 189 8.52 -1.02 -10.38
C ALA A 189 7.53 -2.06 -9.81
N VAL A 190 6.41 -1.64 -9.22
CA VAL A 190 5.34 -2.54 -8.77
C VAL A 190 4.78 -3.34 -9.94
N ARG A 191 4.43 -2.67 -11.04
CA ARG A 191 3.85 -3.31 -12.24
C ARG A 191 4.81 -4.25 -12.96
N ALA A 192 6.12 -4.02 -12.82
CA ALA A 192 7.13 -4.93 -13.37
C ALA A 192 7.15 -6.28 -12.65
N VAL A 193 6.70 -6.33 -11.40
CA VAL A 193 6.53 -7.59 -10.63
C VAL A 193 5.20 -8.23 -10.96
N ASP A 194 4.11 -7.48 -10.81
CA ASP A 194 2.76 -7.93 -11.12
C ASP A 194 1.91 -6.72 -11.57
N ALA A 195 1.40 -6.80 -12.81
CA ALA A 195 0.60 -5.74 -13.42
C ALA A 195 -0.82 -5.64 -12.85
N ASP A 196 -1.30 -6.71 -12.20
CA ASP A 196 -2.66 -6.82 -11.67
C ASP A 196 -2.77 -6.30 -10.22
N VAL A 197 -1.63 -6.00 -9.55
CA VAL A 197 -1.64 -5.40 -8.20
C VAL A 197 -2.28 -4.00 -8.26
N PRO A 198 -3.38 -3.76 -7.54
CA PRO A 198 -4.01 -2.46 -7.49
C PRO A 198 -3.06 -1.40 -6.91
N ILE A 199 -2.94 -0.28 -7.61
CA ILE A 199 -2.10 0.83 -7.17
C ILE A 199 -2.99 1.98 -6.72
N ILE A 200 -2.68 2.50 -5.55
CA ILE A 200 -3.29 3.67 -4.94
C ILE A 200 -2.30 4.82 -5.06
N TYR A 201 -2.68 5.90 -5.73
CA TYR A 201 -1.81 7.07 -5.87
C TYR A 201 -1.81 7.89 -4.57
N GLY A 202 -0.68 7.90 -3.87
CA GLY A 202 -0.46 8.72 -2.69
C GLY A 202 -0.36 10.21 -3.06
N VAL A 203 -1.39 10.98 -2.75
CA VAL A 203 -1.45 12.40 -3.09
C VAL A 203 -0.60 13.22 -2.12
N ARG A 204 0.40 13.92 -2.64
CA ARG A 204 1.23 14.83 -1.86
C ARG A 204 0.59 16.21 -1.76
N GLU A 205 0.51 16.74 -0.54
CA GLU A 205 0.14 18.13 -0.34
C GLU A 205 1.16 19.08 -0.99
N SER A 206 0.68 20.24 -1.46
CA SER A 206 1.55 21.32 -1.91
C SER A 206 2.49 21.79 -0.78
N ILE A 207 3.67 22.30 -1.14
CA ILE A 207 4.64 22.82 -0.16
C ILE A 207 4.02 23.89 0.76
N PRO A 208 3.23 24.88 0.24
CA PRO A 208 2.56 25.84 1.11
C PRO A 208 1.62 25.20 2.12
N ALA A 209 0.85 24.17 1.73
CA ALA A 209 -0.06 23.48 2.64
C ALA A 209 0.71 22.79 3.78
N ARG A 210 1.80 22.10 3.46
CA ARG A 210 2.66 21.44 4.45
C ARG A 210 3.27 22.41 5.46
N LEU A 211 3.67 23.62 5.02
CA LEU A 211 4.26 24.63 5.89
C LEU A 211 3.22 25.34 6.77
N LEU A 212 2.01 25.53 6.26
CA LEU A 212 0.95 26.27 6.98
C LEU A 212 0.15 25.37 7.93
N ARG A 213 0.12 24.06 7.68
CA ARG A 213 -0.65 23.10 8.49
C ARG A 213 -0.36 23.15 10.00
N PRO A 214 0.92 23.20 10.48
CA PRO A 214 1.19 23.31 11.92
C PRO A 214 0.66 24.58 12.58
N LEU A 215 0.35 25.61 11.78
CA LEU A 215 -0.21 26.88 12.23
C LEU A 215 -1.74 26.87 12.29
N ILE A 216 -2.38 25.80 11.77
CA ILE A 216 -3.83 25.61 11.81
C ILE A 216 -4.15 24.78 13.04
N PRO A 217 -4.85 25.33 14.08
CA PRO A 217 -5.18 24.58 15.28
C PRO A 217 -5.98 23.32 14.95
N ALA A 218 -5.62 22.20 15.58
CA ALA A 218 -6.23 20.88 15.34
C ALA A 218 -7.75 20.85 15.54
N GLY A 219 -8.31 21.73 16.38
CA GLY A 219 -9.76 21.84 16.61
C GLY A 219 -10.53 22.65 15.53
N ILE A 220 -9.85 23.26 14.56
CA ILE A 220 -10.48 24.09 13.50
C ILE A 220 -10.58 23.30 12.18
N GLY A 221 -9.92 22.15 12.09
CA GLY A 221 -9.90 21.31 10.89
C GLY A 221 -11.27 20.86 10.41
N GLY A 222 -12.20 20.57 11.32
CA GLY A 222 -13.55 20.12 10.98
C GLY A 222 -14.56 21.19 10.61
N LEU A 223 -14.50 22.39 11.18
CA LEU A 223 -15.66 23.31 11.16
C LEU A 223 -15.37 24.80 10.91
N GLY A 224 -14.15 25.27 10.70
CA GLY A 224 -13.92 26.71 10.88
C GLY A 224 -13.30 27.50 9.75
N LEU A 225 -12.45 26.93 8.91
CA LEU A 225 -11.86 27.70 7.81
C LEU A 225 -12.72 27.60 6.56
N PRO A 226 -13.11 28.74 5.96
CA PRO A 226 -13.78 28.70 4.66
C PRO A 226 -12.86 28.05 3.61
N ARG A 227 -13.45 27.39 2.59
CA ARG A 227 -12.70 26.69 1.53
C ARG A 227 -11.58 27.54 0.90
N TRP A 228 -11.80 28.86 0.77
CA TRP A 228 -10.82 29.79 0.19
C TRP A 228 -9.59 30.01 1.08
N ALA A 229 -9.65 29.70 2.37
CA ALA A 229 -8.50 29.83 3.28
C ALA A 229 -7.59 28.57 3.28
N TYR A 230 -8.02 27.49 2.62
CA TYR A 230 -7.17 26.32 2.42
C TYR A 230 -6.16 26.61 1.30
N PRO A 231 -4.87 26.28 1.48
CA PRO A 231 -3.85 26.55 0.47
C PRO A 231 -4.23 25.92 -0.88
N PRO A 232 -3.99 26.62 -2.00
CA PRO A 232 -4.30 26.09 -3.32
C PRO A 232 -3.65 24.72 -3.57
N GLN A 233 -4.41 23.79 -4.11
CA GLN A 233 -3.98 22.45 -4.49
C GLN A 233 -4.24 22.25 -5.98
N ASP A 234 -3.32 21.60 -6.66
CA ASP A 234 -3.51 21.18 -8.06
C ASP A 234 -4.26 19.83 -8.12
N VAL A 235 -5.55 19.89 -7.77
CA VAL A 235 -6.42 18.69 -7.79
C VAL A 235 -6.51 18.10 -9.20
N ALA A 236 -6.58 18.93 -10.24
CA ALA A 236 -6.65 18.47 -11.62
C ALA A 236 -5.41 17.65 -12.00
N GLY A 237 -4.21 18.20 -11.72
CA GLY A 237 -2.96 17.48 -11.99
C GLY A 237 -2.78 16.21 -11.16
N MET A 238 -3.31 16.17 -9.92
CA MET A 238 -3.32 14.96 -9.08
C MET A 238 -4.16 13.85 -9.74
N ILE A 239 -5.38 14.17 -10.17
CA ILE A 239 -6.29 13.22 -10.81
C ILE A 239 -5.75 12.77 -12.18
N GLU A 240 -5.27 13.72 -13.00
CA GLU A 240 -4.67 13.42 -14.31
C GLU A 240 -3.46 12.49 -14.16
N THR A 241 -2.60 12.71 -13.15
CA THR A 241 -1.44 11.85 -12.87
C THR A 241 -1.89 10.44 -12.48
N ALA A 242 -2.82 10.30 -11.53
CA ALA A 242 -3.31 9.01 -11.08
C ALA A 242 -3.97 8.21 -12.23
N SER A 243 -4.84 8.87 -12.98
CA SER A 243 -5.53 8.27 -14.14
C SER A 243 -4.55 7.92 -15.26
N GLY A 244 -3.63 8.82 -15.61
CA GLY A 244 -2.60 8.61 -16.64
C GLY A 244 -1.64 7.47 -16.30
N LEU A 245 -1.40 7.23 -15.02
CA LEU A 245 -0.64 6.08 -14.52
C LEU A 245 -1.51 4.82 -14.33
N GLY A 246 -2.80 4.87 -14.61
CA GLY A 246 -3.74 3.75 -14.48
C GLY A 246 -3.90 3.27 -13.04
N CYS A 247 -3.83 4.16 -12.05
CA CYS A 247 -4.08 3.81 -10.66
C CYS A 247 -5.55 3.47 -10.43
N ALA A 248 -5.83 2.63 -9.44
CA ALA A 248 -7.19 2.23 -9.08
C ALA A 248 -7.87 3.25 -8.14
N ALA A 249 -7.06 4.04 -7.44
CA ALA A 249 -7.53 4.99 -6.44
C ALA A 249 -6.53 6.13 -6.22
N VAL A 250 -7.02 7.18 -5.56
CA VAL A 250 -6.19 8.25 -4.96
C VAL A 250 -6.31 8.22 -3.45
N SER A 251 -5.20 8.45 -2.75
CA SER A 251 -5.16 8.54 -1.30
C SER A 251 -4.70 9.95 -0.88
N PRO A 252 -5.64 10.90 -0.76
CA PRO A 252 -5.36 12.26 -0.33
C PRO A 252 -5.42 12.39 1.19
N ARG A 253 -4.84 13.46 1.71
CA ARG A 253 -5.21 13.89 3.06
C ARG A 253 -6.71 14.20 3.11
N TYR A 254 -7.36 13.83 4.22
CA TYR A 254 -8.82 13.93 4.37
C TYR A 254 -9.35 15.37 4.18
N GLU A 255 -8.56 16.39 4.54
CA GLU A 255 -8.95 17.79 4.37
C GLU A 255 -9.14 18.17 2.89
N LEU A 256 -8.44 17.52 1.95
CA LEU A 256 -8.64 17.76 0.51
C LEU A 256 -10.05 17.32 0.08
N CYS A 257 -10.55 16.22 0.61
CA CYS A 257 -11.90 15.74 0.32
C CYS A 257 -12.97 16.74 0.80
N LEU A 258 -12.73 17.39 1.95
CA LEU A 258 -13.68 18.33 2.54
C LEU A 258 -13.60 19.75 1.95
N ARG A 259 -12.44 20.11 1.39
CA ARG A 259 -12.14 21.51 1.04
C ARG A 259 -12.01 21.78 -0.45
N THR A 260 -11.94 20.76 -1.27
CA THR A 260 -11.76 20.85 -2.72
C THR A 260 -12.84 20.06 -3.46
N ASP A 261 -12.76 20.03 -4.79
CA ASP A 261 -13.58 19.21 -5.66
C ASP A 261 -12.93 17.84 -5.99
N LEU A 262 -11.94 17.39 -5.17
CA LEU A 262 -11.16 16.19 -5.44
C LEU A 262 -12.04 14.94 -5.59
N VAL A 263 -13.00 14.74 -4.69
CA VAL A 263 -13.88 13.55 -4.70
C VAL A 263 -14.71 13.48 -5.99
N SER A 264 -15.32 14.59 -6.41
CA SER A 264 -16.09 14.60 -7.66
C SER A 264 -15.21 14.36 -8.89
N ARG A 265 -14.02 14.99 -8.95
CA ARG A 265 -13.09 14.78 -10.08
C ARG A 265 -12.51 13.37 -10.11
N ALA A 266 -12.20 12.78 -8.96
CA ALA A 266 -11.74 11.39 -8.89
C ALA A 266 -12.82 10.44 -9.44
N ARG A 267 -14.06 10.64 -9.02
CA ARG A 267 -15.20 9.84 -9.48
C ARG A 267 -15.46 10.00 -10.99
N ASP A 268 -15.35 11.23 -11.51
CA ASP A 268 -15.48 11.49 -12.96
C ASP A 268 -14.35 10.82 -13.79
N ALA A 269 -13.24 10.45 -13.13
CA ALA A 269 -12.09 9.75 -13.72
C ALA A 269 -12.04 8.25 -13.36
N ASP A 270 -13.13 7.68 -12.82
CA ASP A 270 -13.24 6.28 -12.37
C ASP A 270 -12.18 5.90 -11.31
N LEU A 271 -11.73 6.87 -10.51
CA LEU A 271 -10.79 6.66 -9.40
C LEU A 271 -11.55 6.64 -8.07
N ARG A 272 -11.25 5.64 -7.24
CA ARG A 272 -11.71 5.62 -5.84
C ARG A 272 -10.94 6.61 -4.98
N VAL A 273 -11.52 7.03 -3.86
CA VAL A 273 -10.94 8.00 -2.94
C VAL A 273 -10.79 7.40 -1.56
N LEU A 274 -9.56 7.23 -1.10
CA LEU A 274 -9.17 6.66 0.19
C LEU A 274 -8.46 7.73 1.04
N PRO A 275 -9.19 8.65 1.70
CA PRO A 275 -8.57 9.71 2.48
C PRO A 275 -7.81 9.21 3.71
N TRP A 276 -6.73 9.92 4.07
CA TRP A 276 -5.88 9.70 5.25
C TRP A 276 -5.50 11.01 5.93
N THR A 277 -5.11 11.06 7.17
CA THR A 277 -5.38 10.09 8.20
C THR A 277 -6.52 10.64 9.04
N VAL A 278 -7.54 9.86 9.22
CA VAL A 278 -8.69 10.20 10.08
C VAL A 278 -8.38 9.76 11.50
N GLY A 279 -8.54 10.68 12.47
CA GLY A 279 -8.22 10.45 13.88
C GLY A 279 -9.44 10.56 14.79
N SER A 280 -10.64 10.73 14.27
CA SER A 280 -11.87 10.84 15.06
C SER A 280 -13.12 10.43 14.30
N VAL A 281 -14.18 10.07 15.01
CA VAL A 281 -15.51 9.75 14.45
C VAL A 281 -16.05 10.91 13.61
N GLY A 282 -15.92 12.15 14.08
CA GLY A 282 -16.42 13.32 13.34
C GLY A 282 -15.68 13.57 12.01
N GLU A 283 -14.39 13.27 11.94
CA GLU A 283 -13.62 13.32 10.68
C GLU A 283 -14.04 12.19 9.73
N TYR A 284 -14.28 10.99 10.27
CA TYR A 284 -14.80 9.87 9.50
C TYR A 284 -16.17 10.20 8.88
N GLU A 285 -17.13 10.67 9.69
CA GLU A 285 -18.46 11.07 9.21
C GLU A 285 -18.37 12.14 8.13
N ALA A 286 -17.46 13.12 8.30
CA ALA A 286 -17.29 14.19 7.32
C ALA A 286 -16.75 13.66 5.98
N VAL A 287 -15.76 12.75 5.95
CA VAL A 287 -15.22 12.21 4.69
C VAL A 287 -16.18 11.18 4.07
N ALA A 288 -16.92 10.42 4.89
CA ALA A 288 -17.99 9.54 4.43
C ALA A 288 -19.07 10.35 3.69
N ALA A 289 -19.55 11.42 4.31
CA ALA A 289 -20.51 12.33 3.70
C ALA A 289 -19.98 13.04 2.44
N ALA A 290 -18.67 13.25 2.34
CA ALA A 290 -18.00 13.78 1.15
C ALA A 290 -17.91 12.74 0.02
N GLY A 291 -18.14 11.45 0.31
CA GLY A 291 -18.16 10.35 -0.65
C GLY A 291 -16.84 9.62 -0.79
N ALA A 292 -16.11 9.43 0.31
CA ALA A 292 -14.96 8.51 0.35
C ALA A 292 -15.40 7.06 0.08
N ASP A 293 -14.54 6.27 -0.57
CA ASP A 293 -14.82 4.86 -0.88
C ASP A 293 -14.26 3.89 0.18
N ALA A 294 -13.25 4.31 0.92
CA ALA A 294 -12.72 3.69 2.12
C ALA A 294 -11.96 4.76 2.91
N VAL A 295 -11.69 4.56 4.20
CA VAL A 295 -11.07 5.57 5.07
C VAL A 295 -9.87 4.99 5.80
N VAL A 296 -8.70 5.60 5.62
CA VAL A 296 -7.48 5.24 6.36
C VAL A 296 -7.49 5.97 7.71
N SER A 297 -7.56 5.22 8.81
CA SER A 297 -7.85 5.75 10.14
C SER A 297 -6.82 5.32 11.19
N ASP A 298 -6.49 6.23 12.11
CA ASP A 298 -5.70 5.94 13.32
C ASP A 298 -6.54 5.35 14.46
N VAL A 299 -7.88 5.36 14.32
CA VAL A 299 -8.82 4.89 15.36
C VAL A 299 -9.79 3.85 14.81
N SER A 300 -10.12 2.84 15.62
CA SER A 300 -10.97 1.72 15.25
C SER A 300 -12.47 2.03 15.17
N ARG A 301 -12.91 3.15 15.73
CA ARG A 301 -14.34 3.48 15.85
C ARG A 301 -14.84 4.20 14.60
N GLY A 302 -15.66 3.47 13.81
CA GLY A 302 -16.57 4.07 12.83
C GLY A 302 -17.89 4.51 13.50
N PRO A 303 -18.79 5.22 12.76
CA PRO A 303 -20.10 5.58 13.27
C PRO A 303 -20.92 4.30 13.55
N GLY A 304 -21.32 4.08 14.81
CA GLY A 304 -22.23 3.00 15.21
C GLY A 304 -21.74 2.11 16.35
N GLU A 305 -20.51 2.25 16.82
CA GLU A 305 -19.99 1.51 17.98
C GLU A 305 -19.79 2.44 19.20
N GLY A 306 -20.90 2.86 19.78
CA GLY A 306 -20.95 3.66 21.00
C GLY A 306 -21.89 3.08 22.02
#